data_91fe165b0c0e6f2d4430b812443ad75a
#
_entry.id   91fe165b0c0e6f2d4430b812443ad75a
#
_cell.length_a   1.000
_cell.length_b   1.000
_cell.length_c   1.000
_cell.angle_alpha   90.00
_cell.angle_beta   90.00
_cell.angle_gamma   90.00
#
_symmetry.space_group_name_H-M   'P 1'
#
loop_
_entity.id
_entity.type
_entity.pdbx_description
1 polymer ?
#
loop_
_entity_poly.entity_id
_entity_poly.type
_entity_poly.pdbx_seq_one_letter_code
_entity_poly.pdbx_strand_id
1 'polypeptide(L)'
;PFGYNPDFIWERLLEVREKSIPSLVQPSLPGEALKLANMLAEVTPGDLCYCTFCQSGTEAVETAIKLVRSHSGRKIIVSAKNSFHGKTMGALSATGKESYQKPFFAPIPGFITVPYNDVEALRQIFAEQGSDIAAFIVEPVQGEGGIIVAEPGYLAAAREICTSYGAALIVDEIQTGLGRTGKLFACEYDGIEPDIMVLAKALGGGLLPMA
;
A
#
# COMPACT_ATOMS: atom_id res chain seq x y z
N PRO A 1 15.73 -3.25 7.25
CA PRO A 1 16.72 -3.84 6.34
C PRO A 1 18.11 -3.23 6.53
N PHE A 2 18.21 -1.95 6.93
CA PHE A 2 19.47 -1.18 6.95
C PHE A 2 20.18 -1.16 8.29
N GLY A 3 19.71 -1.89 9.30
CA GLY A 3 20.19 -1.81 10.68
C GLY A 3 19.71 -0.57 11.44
N TYR A 4 20.35 -0.28 12.55
CA TYR A 4 20.06 0.90 13.36
C TYR A 4 21.00 2.05 12.97
N ASN A 5 20.48 3.26 12.84
CA ASN A 5 21.25 4.48 12.57
C ASN A 5 22.26 4.33 11.42
N PRO A 6 21.82 3.96 10.20
CA PRO A 6 22.74 3.71 9.10
C PRO A 6 23.48 5.00 8.70
N ASP A 7 24.81 4.95 8.72
CA ASP A 7 25.69 6.10 8.51
C ASP A 7 25.41 6.82 7.20
N PHE A 8 25.18 6.07 6.11
CA PHE A 8 24.92 6.65 4.79
C PHE A 8 23.65 7.53 4.73
N ILE A 9 22.65 7.28 5.60
CA ILE A 9 21.45 8.14 5.70
C ILE A 9 21.78 9.40 6.50
N TRP A 10 22.53 9.26 7.60
CA TRP A 10 22.99 10.40 8.38
C TRP A 10 23.88 11.33 7.57
N GLU A 11 24.83 10.79 6.81
CA GLU A 11 25.69 11.55 5.90
C GLU A 11 24.86 12.35 4.90
N ARG A 12 23.83 11.74 4.33
CA ARG A 12 22.92 12.43 3.39
C ARG A 12 22.11 13.53 4.05
N LEU A 13 21.63 13.33 5.28
CA LEU A 13 20.93 14.37 6.05
C LEU A 13 21.86 15.55 6.39
N LEU A 14 23.10 15.27 6.77
CA LEU A 14 24.12 16.30 7.01
C LEU A 14 24.41 17.09 5.72
N GLU A 15 24.53 16.43 4.58
CA GLU A 15 24.71 17.09 3.28
C GLU A 15 23.55 18.03 2.95
N VAL A 16 22.30 17.60 3.19
CA VAL A 16 21.11 18.45 2.99
C VAL A 16 21.20 19.71 3.85
N ARG A 17 21.62 19.57 5.11
CA ARG A 17 21.84 20.69 6.03
C ARG A 17 22.97 21.61 5.57
N GLU A 18 24.12 21.08 5.24
CA GLU A 18 25.31 21.83 4.84
C GLU A 18 25.08 22.64 3.56
N LYS A 19 24.40 22.02 2.58
CA LYS A 19 24.05 22.67 1.31
C LYS A 19 22.81 23.56 1.40
N SER A 20 22.19 23.68 2.58
CA SER A 20 20.96 24.44 2.78
C SER A 20 19.90 24.11 1.74
N ILE A 21 19.73 22.82 1.43
CA ILE A 21 18.73 22.36 0.45
C ILE A 21 17.34 22.72 1.00
N PRO A 22 16.48 23.42 0.23
CA PRO A 22 15.17 23.83 0.71
C PRO A 22 14.31 22.64 1.12
N SER A 23 13.70 22.76 2.30
CA SER A 23 12.65 21.85 2.75
C SER A 23 11.37 22.03 1.94
N LEU A 24 10.43 21.08 2.08
CA LEU A 24 9.14 21.16 1.39
C LEU A 24 8.37 22.41 1.83
N VAL A 25 8.16 23.32 0.89
CA VAL A 25 7.25 24.46 1.05
C VAL A 25 6.26 24.44 -0.11
N GLN A 26 4.98 24.25 0.17
CA GLN A 26 3.96 24.33 -0.86
C GLN A 26 3.80 25.80 -1.31
N PRO A 27 3.64 26.07 -2.62
CA PRO A 27 3.43 25.11 -3.73
C PRO A 27 4.71 24.74 -4.52
N SER A 28 5.84 24.58 -3.87
CA SER A 28 7.10 24.25 -4.55
C SER A 28 7.22 22.75 -4.89
N LEU A 29 8.08 22.42 -5.85
CA LEU A 29 8.49 21.06 -6.18
C LEU A 29 9.89 20.82 -5.60
N PRO A 30 10.04 20.14 -4.46
CA PRO A 30 11.33 19.83 -3.87
C PRO A 30 12.11 18.89 -4.77
N GLY A 31 13.36 19.27 -5.12
CA GLY A 31 14.18 18.48 -6.04
C GLY A 31 14.45 17.05 -5.57
N GLU A 32 14.65 16.85 -4.25
CA GLU A 32 14.90 15.52 -3.68
C GLU A 32 13.65 14.63 -3.72
N ALA A 33 12.46 15.20 -3.47
CA ALA A 33 11.20 14.46 -3.61
C ALA A 33 10.95 14.04 -5.07
N LEU A 34 11.24 14.95 -6.02
CA LEU A 34 11.11 14.64 -7.45
C LEU A 34 12.08 13.52 -7.88
N LYS A 35 13.32 13.56 -7.39
CA LYS A 35 14.28 12.47 -7.66
C LYS A 35 13.77 11.14 -7.12
N LEU A 36 13.26 11.09 -5.89
CA LEU A 36 12.71 9.88 -5.32
C LEU A 36 11.50 9.38 -6.11
N ALA A 37 10.59 10.26 -6.52
CA ALA A 37 9.45 9.89 -7.36
C ALA A 37 9.88 9.25 -8.67
N ASN A 38 10.88 9.83 -9.35
CA ASN A 38 11.42 9.28 -10.59
C ASN A 38 12.08 7.91 -10.35
N MET A 39 12.90 7.77 -9.31
CA MET A 39 13.51 6.49 -8.95
C MET A 39 12.48 5.40 -8.66
N LEU A 40 11.39 5.74 -7.96
CA LEU A 40 10.31 4.79 -7.70
C LEU A 40 9.59 4.40 -8.99
N ALA A 41 9.29 5.37 -9.87
CA ALA A 41 8.68 5.09 -11.17
C ALA A 41 9.53 4.19 -12.08
N GLU A 42 10.88 4.29 -11.98
CA GLU A 42 11.80 3.45 -12.74
C GLU A 42 11.87 2.00 -12.27
N VAL A 43 11.58 1.74 -10.99
CA VAL A 43 11.78 0.42 -10.37
C VAL A 43 10.49 -0.30 -10.00
N THR A 44 9.36 0.40 -9.96
CA THR A 44 8.06 -0.21 -9.66
C THR A 44 7.52 -0.97 -10.88
N PRO A 45 6.80 -2.09 -10.67
CA PRO A 45 6.22 -2.86 -11.77
C PRO A 45 5.08 -2.11 -12.45
N GLY A 46 4.92 -2.33 -13.75
CA GLY A 46 3.87 -1.74 -14.57
C GLY A 46 4.05 -0.24 -14.83
N ASP A 47 2.95 0.48 -14.97
CA ASP A 47 2.92 1.91 -15.34
C ASP A 47 2.77 2.84 -14.12
N LEU A 48 3.31 2.48 -12.97
CA LEU A 48 3.24 3.29 -11.75
C LEU A 48 4.16 4.53 -11.85
N CYS A 49 3.71 5.57 -12.54
CA CYS A 49 4.48 6.79 -12.83
C CYS A 49 4.09 8.01 -11.98
N TYR A 50 3.06 7.91 -11.14
CA TYR A 50 2.65 8.97 -10.23
C TYR A 50 2.97 8.63 -8.79
N CYS A 51 3.52 9.60 -8.05
CA CYS A 51 3.89 9.43 -6.66
C CYS A 51 3.21 10.50 -5.78
N THR A 52 2.66 10.08 -4.66
CA THR A 52 2.13 10.97 -3.61
C THR A 52 2.83 10.66 -2.30
N PHE A 53 3.56 11.63 -1.75
CA PHE A 53 4.28 11.46 -0.49
C PHE A 53 3.37 11.74 0.71
N CYS A 54 3.46 10.88 1.71
CA CYS A 54 2.76 10.95 2.98
C CYS A 54 3.75 10.82 4.15
N GLN A 55 3.28 11.06 5.38
CA GLN A 55 4.12 10.95 6.58
C GLN A 55 4.13 9.55 7.19
N SER A 56 3.17 8.72 6.82
CA SER A 56 3.02 7.37 7.40
C SER A 56 2.29 6.43 6.44
N GLY A 57 2.54 5.11 6.60
CA GLY A 57 1.84 4.10 5.80
C GLY A 57 0.32 4.15 5.94
N THR A 58 -0.20 4.50 7.13
CA THR A 58 -1.65 4.64 7.29
C THR A 58 -2.22 5.81 6.47
N GLU A 59 -1.50 6.94 6.36
CA GLU A 59 -1.90 8.06 5.48
C GLU A 59 -1.81 7.69 4.00
N ALA A 60 -0.81 6.91 3.61
CA ALA A 60 -0.70 6.41 2.26
C ALA A 60 -1.87 5.49 1.90
N VAL A 61 -2.29 4.60 2.81
CA VAL A 61 -3.50 3.78 2.65
C VAL A 61 -4.77 4.64 2.55
N GLU A 62 -4.93 5.66 3.41
CA GLU A 62 -6.05 6.62 3.31
C GLU A 62 -6.07 7.33 1.96
N THR A 63 -4.90 7.74 1.48
CA THR A 63 -4.76 8.38 0.17
C THR A 63 -5.16 7.43 -0.95
N ALA A 64 -4.71 6.18 -0.92
CA ALA A 64 -5.08 5.16 -1.89
C ALA A 64 -6.61 4.93 -1.91
N ILE A 65 -7.24 4.78 -0.74
CA ILE A 65 -8.70 4.63 -0.62
C ILE A 65 -9.44 5.82 -1.22
N LYS A 66 -8.99 7.04 -0.92
CA LYS A 66 -9.60 8.26 -1.47
C LYS A 66 -9.44 8.36 -2.97
N LEU A 67 -8.27 8.03 -3.50
CA LEU A 67 -7.98 8.06 -4.93
C LEU A 67 -8.91 7.10 -5.70
N VAL A 68 -9.00 5.85 -5.29
CA VAL A 68 -9.83 4.86 -5.99
C VAL A 68 -11.32 5.20 -5.93
N ARG A 69 -11.80 5.70 -4.77
CA ARG A 69 -13.18 6.15 -4.63
C ARG A 69 -13.49 7.37 -5.50
N SER A 70 -12.60 8.35 -5.50
CA SER A 70 -12.76 9.57 -6.31
C SER A 70 -12.72 9.28 -7.81
N HIS A 71 -11.81 8.40 -8.23
CA HIS A 71 -11.64 8.04 -9.64
C HIS A 71 -12.81 7.21 -10.18
N SER A 72 -13.22 6.19 -9.42
CA SER A 72 -14.26 5.25 -9.89
C SER A 72 -15.68 5.70 -9.60
N GLY A 73 -15.91 6.62 -8.65
CA GLY A 73 -17.23 6.95 -8.11
C GLY A 73 -17.84 5.83 -7.26
N ARG A 74 -17.14 4.72 -7.04
CA ARG A 74 -17.58 3.55 -6.29
C ARG A 74 -17.21 3.66 -4.82
N LYS A 75 -17.95 2.98 -3.93
CA LYS A 75 -17.81 3.17 -2.47
C LYS A 75 -17.12 2.02 -1.72
N ILE A 76 -17.15 0.79 -2.29
CA ILE A 76 -16.73 -0.40 -1.57
C ILE A 76 -15.22 -0.63 -1.74
N ILE A 77 -14.55 -0.84 -0.60
CA ILE A 77 -13.18 -1.36 -0.53
C ILE A 77 -13.26 -2.78 0.02
N VAL A 78 -12.72 -3.73 -0.71
CA VAL A 78 -12.56 -5.12 -0.24
C VAL A 78 -11.17 -5.28 0.33
N SER A 79 -11.05 -6.00 1.45
CA SER A 79 -9.77 -6.34 2.09
C SER A 79 -9.77 -7.79 2.55
N ALA A 80 -8.63 -8.30 3.00
CA ALA A 80 -8.53 -9.67 3.48
C ALA A 80 -8.65 -9.77 5.01
N LYS A 81 -9.20 -10.87 5.54
CA LYS A 81 -9.18 -11.17 6.97
C LYS A 81 -7.74 -11.22 7.49
N ASN A 82 -7.54 -10.79 8.74
CA ASN A 82 -6.26 -10.69 9.42
C ASN A 82 -5.25 -9.72 8.77
N SER A 83 -5.64 -8.94 7.76
CA SER A 83 -4.79 -7.89 7.20
C SER A 83 -4.55 -6.75 8.19
N PHE A 84 -3.49 -5.99 7.95
CA PHE A 84 -3.19 -4.77 8.69
C PHE A 84 -2.77 -3.66 7.72
N HIS A 85 -3.59 -2.62 7.62
CA HIS A 85 -3.38 -1.50 6.71
C HIS A 85 -3.19 -0.15 7.40
N GLY A 86 -3.35 -0.11 8.73
CA GLY A 86 -3.15 1.09 9.53
C GLY A 86 -4.18 1.28 10.63
N LYS A 87 -4.09 2.42 11.30
CA LYS A 87 -4.89 2.74 12.50
C LYS A 87 -5.74 4.01 12.39
N THR A 88 -5.64 4.78 11.30
CA THR A 88 -6.61 5.84 10.99
C THR A 88 -7.93 5.22 10.53
N MET A 89 -9.03 5.93 10.58
CA MET A 89 -10.36 5.33 10.47
C MET A 89 -10.59 4.55 9.17
N GLY A 90 -10.18 5.06 8.01
CA GLY A 90 -10.30 4.34 6.74
C GLY A 90 -9.35 3.13 6.67
N ALA A 91 -8.08 3.33 7.00
CA ALA A 91 -7.10 2.25 7.03
C ALA A 91 -7.44 1.16 8.07
N LEU A 92 -7.97 1.56 9.24
CA LEU A 92 -8.48 0.63 10.25
C LEU A 92 -9.70 -0.15 9.75
N SER A 93 -10.56 0.49 8.97
CA SER A 93 -11.72 -0.17 8.37
C SER A 93 -11.33 -1.18 7.30
N ALA A 94 -10.21 -0.97 6.60
CA ALA A 94 -9.61 -1.96 5.69
C ALA A 94 -8.83 -3.06 6.45
N THR A 95 -8.41 -2.81 7.69
CA THR A 95 -7.70 -3.79 8.52
C THR A 95 -8.65 -4.92 8.95
N GLY A 96 -8.42 -6.13 8.45
CA GLY A 96 -9.32 -7.28 8.60
C GLY A 96 -9.27 -7.97 9.97
N LYS A 97 -9.06 -7.23 11.06
CA LYS A 97 -8.91 -7.77 12.43
C LYS A 97 -9.90 -7.11 13.38
N GLU A 98 -10.97 -7.83 13.69
CA GLU A 98 -12.09 -7.34 14.50
C GLU A 98 -11.66 -6.78 15.87
N SER A 99 -10.67 -7.41 16.52
CA SER A 99 -10.15 -6.94 17.81
C SER A 99 -9.54 -5.53 17.75
N TYR A 100 -9.04 -5.10 16.60
CA TYR A 100 -8.51 -3.75 16.38
C TYR A 100 -9.62 -2.75 16.06
N GLN A 101 -10.66 -3.20 15.36
CA GLN A 101 -11.77 -2.36 14.90
C GLN A 101 -12.80 -2.06 15.98
N LYS A 102 -13.18 -3.08 16.77
CA LYS A 102 -14.28 -3.03 17.73
C LYS A 102 -14.23 -1.86 18.71
N PRO A 103 -13.07 -1.51 19.34
CA PRO A 103 -13.01 -0.38 20.27
C PRO A 103 -13.32 0.98 19.64
N PHE A 104 -13.22 1.10 18.31
CA PHE A 104 -13.37 2.35 17.56
C PHE A 104 -14.59 2.36 16.63
N PHE A 105 -15.49 1.40 16.81
CA PHE A 105 -16.70 1.25 15.98
C PHE A 105 -16.39 1.15 14.47
N ALA A 106 -15.22 0.60 14.13
CA ALA A 106 -14.87 0.24 12.75
C ALA A 106 -15.34 -1.19 12.43
N PRO A 107 -15.54 -1.56 11.15
CA PRO A 107 -15.33 -0.70 9.99
C PRO A 107 -16.46 0.31 9.80
N ILE A 108 -16.13 1.47 9.23
CA ILE A 108 -17.15 2.40 8.72
C ILE A 108 -17.81 1.80 7.46
N PRO A 109 -19.00 2.27 7.04
CA PRO A 109 -19.69 1.74 5.86
C PRO A 109 -18.83 1.77 4.59
N GLY A 110 -18.97 0.74 3.75
CA GLY A 110 -18.24 0.62 2.49
C GLY A 110 -16.93 -0.17 2.59
N PHE A 111 -16.76 -1.01 3.60
CA PHE A 111 -15.65 -1.96 3.72
C PHE A 111 -16.18 -3.38 3.86
N ILE A 112 -15.61 -4.30 3.11
CA ILE A 112 -15.95 -5.73 3.12
C ILE A 112 -14.66 -6.52 3.27
N THR A 113 -14.71 -7.57 4.11
CA THR A 113 -13.55 -8.42 4.37
C THR A 113 -13.82 -9.85 3.88
N VAL A 114 -12.89 -10.40 3.10
CA VAL A 114 -12.93 -11.79 2.60
C VAL A 114 -11.79 -12.62 3.23
N PRO A 115 -11.86 -13.95 3.27
CA PRO A 115 -10.73 -14.76 3.69
C PRO A 115 -9.49 -14.50 2.81
N TYR A 116 -8.30 -14.49 3.44
CA TYR A 116 -7.05 -14.40 2.71
C TYR A 116 -6.73 -15.75 2.04
N ASN A 117 -6.12 -15.74 0.85
CA ASN A 117 -5.85 -16.91 0.02
C ASN A 117 -7.12 -17.67 -0.49
N ASP A 118 -8.29 -17.04 -0.42
CA ASP A 118 -9.54 -17.61 -0.91
C ASP A 118 -10.01 -16.86 -2.18
N VAL A 119 -9.58 -17.37 -3.33
CA VAL A 119 -9.92 -16.79 -4.64
C VAL A 119 -11.45 -16.90 -4.90
N GLU A 120 -12.09 -17.98 -4.45
CA GLU A 120 -13.51 -18.19 -4.69
C GLU A 120 -14.36 -17.21 -3.87
N ALA A 121 -14.00 -16.97 -2.61
CA ALA A 121 -14.66 -15.93 -1.81
C ALA A 121 -14.48 -14.53 -2.43
N LEU A 122 -13.29 -14.26 -3.00
CA LEU A 122 -13.05 -13.01 -3.71
C LEU A 122 -13.90 -12.92 -4.98
N ARG A 123 -13.99 -13.98 -5.78
CA ARG A 123 -14.84 -14.03 -6.98
C ARG A 123 -16.30 -13.81 -6.63
N GLN A 124 -16.78 -14.46 -5.57
CA GLN A 124 -18.17 -14.35 -5.13
C GLN A 124 -18.54 -12.92 -4.78
N ILE A 125 -17.76 -12.22 -3.94
CA ILE A 125 -18.09 -10.84 -3.56
C ILE A 125 -18.04 -9.89 -4.77
N PHE A 126 -17.12 -10.11 -5.72
CA PHE A 126 -17.09 -9.34 -6.96
C PHE A 126 -18.28 -9.66 -7.88
N ALA A 127 -18.75 -10.91 -7.94
CA ALA A 127 -19.95 -11.26 -8.69
C ALA A 127 -21.22 -10.61 -8.09
N GLU A 128 -21.29 -10.52 -6.76
CA GLU A 128 -22.45 -9.94 -6.05
C GLU A 128 -22.47 -8.40 -6.08
N GLN A 129 -21.32 -7.73 -5.95
CA GLN A 129 -21.23 -6.30 -5.72
C GLN A 129 -20.18 -5.57 -6.58
N GLY A 130 -19.64 -6.21 -7.62
CA GLY A 130 -18.51 -5.70 -8.40
C GLY A 130 -18.73 -4.31 -8.99
N SER A 131 -19.96 -3.93 -9.31
CA SER A 131 -20.29 -2.57 -9.80
C SER A 131 -20.04 -1.47 -8.77
N ASP A 132 -20.08 -1.81 -7.48
CA ASP A 132 -19.89 -0.88 -6.36
C ASP A 132 -18.48 -0.97 -5.74
N ILE A 133 -17.68 -1.98 -6.12
CA ILE A 133 -16.33 -2.18 -5.61
C ILE A 133 -15.35 -1.24 -6.33
N ALA A 134 -14.74 -0.32 -5.57
CA ALA A 134 -13.71 0.59 -6.05
C ALA A 134 -12.34 -0.10 -6.13
N ALA A 135 -12.00 -0.91 -5.12
CA ALA A 135 -10.71 -1.59 -5.04
C ALA A 135 -10.73 -2.84 -4.15
N PHE A 136 -9.77 -3.72 -4.40
CA PHE A 136 -9.29 -4.72 -3.46
C PHE A 136 -7.90 -4.29 -2.95
N ILE A 137 -7.73 -4.23 -1.62
CA ILE A 137 -6.44 -3.96 -0.98
C ILE A 137 -5.91 -5.22 -0.33
N VAL A 138 -4.63 -5.55 -0.59
CA VAL A 138 -4.00 -6.80 -0.15
C VAL A 138 -2.53 -6.62 0.16
N GLU A 139 -2.05 -7.33 1.20
CA GLU A 139 -0.63 -7.50 1.51
C GLU A 139 -0.11 -8.77 0.79
N PRO A 140 1.05 -8.74 0.11
CA PRO A 140 1.67 -9.98 -0.42
C PRO A 140 2.05 -10.98 0.67
N VAL A 141 2.39 -10.48 1.86
CA VAL A 141 2.59 -11.26 3.08
C VAL A 141 1.91 -10.51 4.23
N GLN A 142 0.93 -11.12 4.86
CA GLN A 142 0.31 -10.55 6.05
C GLN A 142 1.26 -10.61 7.24
N GLY A 143 1.88 -9.49 7.60
CA GLY A 143 2.82 -9.42 8.71
C GLY A 143 2.14 -9.58 10.07
N GLU A 144 1.23 -8.67 10.39
CA GLU A 144 0.46 -8.65 11.64
C GLU A 144 -0.56 -9.81 11.74
N GLY A 145 -0.89 -10.41 10.62
CA GLY A 145 -1.76 -11.59 10.51
C GLY A 145 -1.11 -12.90 10.98
N GLY A 146 0.23 -12.92 11.14
CA GLY A 146 1.00 -14.08 11.57
C GLY A 146 2.03 -14.59 10.56
N ILE A 147 2.56 -13.70 9.71
CA ILE A 147 3.50 -14.01 8.63
C ILE A 147 2.88 -15.02 7.64
N ILE A 148 1.71 -14.67 7.15
CA ILE A 148 0.98 -15.52 6.19
C ILE A 148 1.31 -15.05 4.78
N VAL A 149 1.93 -15.91 4.00
CA VAL A 149 2.33 -15.64 2.61
C VAL A 149 1.14 -15.87 1.68
N ALA A 150 1.01 -15.03 0.65
CA ALA A 150 0.07 -15.28 -0.43
C ALA A 150 0.42 -16.61 -1.10
N GLU A 151 -0.58 -17.48 -1.30
CA GLU A 151 -0.39 -18.72 -2.04
C GLU A 151 -0.05 -18.41 -3.50
N PRO A 152 0.76 -19.25 -4.16
CA PRO A 152 1.12 -19.03 -5.56
C PRO A 152 -0.13 -18.84 -6.44
N GLY A 153 -0.16 -17.74 -7.19
CA GLY A 153 -1.26 -17.39 -8.07
C GLY A 153 -2.43 -16.64 -7.41
N TYR A 154 -2.45 -16.48 -6.08
CA TYR A 154 -3.52 -15.73 -5.41
C TYR A 154 -3.57 -14.26 -5.85
N LEU A 155 -2.41 -13.58 -5.86
CA LEU A 155 -2.34 -12.18 -6.28
C LEU A 155 -2.61 -12.03 -7.79
N ALA A 156 -2.19 -13.00 -8.61
CA ALA A 156 -2.50 -13.01 -10.03
C ALA A 156 -4.01 -13.13 -10.28
N ALA A 157 -4.68 -14.05 -9.58
CA ALA A 157 -6.14 -14.19 -9.64
C ALA A 157 -6.85 -12.92 -9.13
N ALA A 158 -6.35 -12.29 -8.07
CA ALA A 158 -6.88 -11.03 -7.57
C ALA A 158 -6.76 -9.91 -8.62
N ARG A 159 -5.62 -9.82 -9.33
CA ARG A 159 -5.42 -8.87 -10.43
C ARG A 159 -6.43 -9.09 -11.56
N GLU A 160 -6.61 -10.34 -11.99
CA GLU A 160 -7.58 -10.69 -13.03
C GLU A 160 -9.03 -10.32 -12.65
N ILE A 161 -9.41 -10.63 -11.41
CA ILE A 161 -10.75 -10.29 -10.89
C ILE A 161 -10.93 -8.77 -10.90
N CYS A 162 -10.01 -8.01 -10.29
CA CYS A 162 -10.08 -6.55 -10.28
C CYS A 162 -10.21 -5.98 -11.68
N THR A 163 -9.39 -6.44 -12.63
CA THR A 163 -9.43 -6.01 -14.03
C THR A 163 -10.78 -6.28 -14.68
N SER A 164 -11.34 -7.48 -14.47
CA SER A 164 -12.61 -7.90 -15.08
C SER A 164 -13.80 -7.04 -14.65
N TYR A 165 -13.73 -6.47 -13.44
CA TYR A 165 -14.79 -5.60 -12.90
C TYR A 165 -14.45 -4.11 -12.97
N GLY A 166 -13.28 -3.73 -13.51
CA GLY A 166 -12.81 -2.35 -13.54
C GLY A 166 -12.60 -1.76 -12.14
N ALA A 167 -12.21 -2.59 -11.18
CA ALA A 167 -11.81 -2.19 -9.84
C ALA A 167 -10.29 -2.10 -9.76
N ALA A 168 -9.78 -1.24 -8.87
CA ALA A 168 -8.34 -1.13 -8.67
C ALA A 168 -7.81 -2.27 -7.77
N LEU A 169 -6.59 -2.74 -8.05
CA LEU A 169 -5.80 -3.56 -7.15
C LEU A 169 -4.80 -2.67 -6.41
N ILE A 170 -4.95 -2.55 -5.09
CA ILE A 170 -4.01 -1.86 -4.21
C ILE A 170 -3.14 -2.92 -3.54
N VAL A 171 -1.83 -2.89 -3.81
CA VAL A 171 -0.88 -3.78 -3.12
C VAL A 171 -0.20 -3.00 -2.00
N ASP A 172 -0.38 -3.49 -0.77
CA ASP A 172 0.25 -2.93 0.42
C ASP A 172 1.63 -3.57 0.63
N GLU A 173 2.64 -2.88 0.14
CA GLU A 173 4.06 -3.24 0.26
C GLU A 173 4.77 -2.48 1.40
N ILE A 174 4.02 -1.90 2.33
CA ILE A 174 4.59 -1.15 3.47
C ILE A 174 5.60 -2.00 4.25
N GLN A 175 5.31 -3.28 4.44
CA GLN A 175 6.19 -4.19 5.15
C GLN A 175 7.03 -5.05 4.23
N THR A 176 6.50 -5.47 3.10
CA THR A 176 7.10 -6.45 2.19
C THR A 176 8.04 -5.83 1.17
N GLY A 177 7.87 -4.55 0.85
CA GLY A 177 8.64 -3.85 -0.17
C GLY A 177 10.08 -3.53 0.20
N LEU A 178 10.79 -2.97 -0.76
CA LEU A 178 12.14 -2.46 -0.66
C LEU A 178 13.15 -3.52 -0.18
N GLY A 179 13.06 -4.71 -0.77
CA GLY A 179 14.02 -5.79 -0.56
C GLY A 179 13.73 -6.72 0.63
N ARG A 180 12.66 -6.49 1.39
CA ARG A 180 12.35 -7.27 2.61
C ARG A 180 12.21 -8.76 2.34
N THR A 181 11.64 -9.15 1.21
CA THR A 181 11.34 -10.55 0.85
C THR A 181 12.36 -11.17 -0.10
N GLY A 182 13.40 -10.41 -0.51
CA GLY A 182 14.43 -10.86 -1.46
C GLY A 182 14.26 -10.30 -2.87
N LYS A 183 13.06 -9.89 -3.28
CA LYS A 183 12.82 -9.03 -4.44
C LYS A 183 12.61 -7.59 -4.00
N LEU A 184 12.70 -6.64 -4.92
CA LEU A 184 12.48 -5.23 -4.59
C LEU A 184 11.05 -5.02 -4.06
N PHE A 185 10.07 -5.63 -4.71
CA PHE A 185 8.67 -5.70 -4.28
C PHE A 185 8.19 -7.15 -4.26
N ALA A 186 7.42 -7.54 -3.23
CA ALA A 186 6.96 -8.92 -3.10
C ALA A 186 5.93 -9.32 -4.17
N CYS A 187 5.17 -8.37 -4.72
CA CYS A 187 4.23 -8.64 -5.80
C CYS A 187 4.91 -9.14 -7.09
N GLU A 188 6.23 -8.92 -7.24
CA GLU A 188 7.00 -9.46 -8.37
C GLU A 188 7.11 -11.00 -8.38
N TYR A 189 6.87 -11.67 -7.23
CA TYR A 189 6.85 -13.14 -7.21
C TYR A 189 5.72 -13.72 -8.03
N ASP A 190 4.57 -13.05 -8.07
CA ASP A 190 3.42 -13.42 -8.88
C ASP A 190 3.37 -12.69 -10.24
N GLY A 191 4.35 -11.84 -10.52
CA GLY A 191 4.45 -11.10 -11.79
C GLY A 191 3.29 -10.14 -12.03
N ILE A 192 2.67 -9.61 -10.96
CA ILE A 192 1.53 -8.71 -11.08
C ILE A 192 1.93 -7.25 -11.13
N GLU A 193 1.12 -6.46 -11.82
CA GLU A 193 1.20 -5.01 -11.91
C GLU A 193 -0.01 -4.40 -11.20
N PRO A 194 0.17 -3.82 -10.00
CA PRO A 194 -0.93 -3.19 -9.27
C PRO A 194 -1.29 -1.82 -9.87
N ASP A 195 -2.52 -1.35 -9.63
CA ASP A 195 -2.92 0.02 -9.97
C ASP A 195 -2.38 1.04 -8.97
N ILE A 196 -2.21 0.62 -7.71
CA ILE A 196 -1.61 1.42 -6.64
C ILE A 196 -0.71 0.51 -5.79
N MET A 197 0.50 0.99 -5.52
CA MET A 197 1.41 0.38 -4.56
C MET A 197 1.59 1.33 -3.36
N VAL A 198 1.44 0.81 -2.15
CA VAL A 198 1.64 1.59 -0.93
C VAL A 198 2.96 1.19 -0.28
N LEU A 199 3.82 2.17 -0.04
CA LEU A 199 5.16 1.99 0.53
C LEU A 199 5.32 2.82 1.81
N ALA A 200 6.11 2.34 2.77
CA ALA A 200 6.53 3.06 3.97
C ALA A 200 7.72 2.35 4.65
N LYS A 201 7.80 2.41 5.96
CA LYS A 201 8.82 1.71 6.79
C LYS A 201 10.24 1.83 6.22
N ALA A 202 10.68 0.86 5.41
CA ALA A 202 12.01 0.84 4.82
C ALA A 202 12.28 2.03 3.89
N LEU A 203 11.25 2.68 3.34
CA LEU A 203 11.38 3.85 2.47
C LEU A 203 12.09 5.00 3.19
N GLY A 204 11.80 5.22 4.48
CA GLY A 204 12.46 6.23 5.31
C GLY A 204 13.80 5.80 5.91
N GLY A 205 14.35 4.66 5.47
CA GLY A 205 15.64 4.14 5.93
C GLY A 205 15.69 3.74 7.41
N GLY A 206 14.55 3.72 8.10
CA GLY A 206 14.45 3.48 9.53
C GLY A 206 14.75 4.70 10.42
N LEU A 207 15.00 5.88 9.82
CA LEU A 207 15.24 7.14 10.53
C LEU A 207 14.08 8.13 10.36
N LEU A 208 13.53 8.23 9.16
CA LEU A 208 12.52 9.23 8.85
C LEU A 208 11.15 8.57 8.64
N PRO A 209 10.08 9.09 9.25
CA PRO A 209 8.73 8.68 8.92
C PRO A 209 8.38 9.24 7.54
N MET A 210 8.08 8.34 6.59
CA MET A 210 7.59 8.69 5.27
C MET A 210 6.89 7.51 4.61
N ALA A 211 6.05 7.84 3.66
CA ALA A 211 5.32 6.88 2.85
C ALA A 211 5.01 7.46 1.47
#